data_c07cd79016c83296998cf6a3902077f6
#
_entry.id   c07cd79016c83296998cf6a3902077f6
#
_cell.length_a   1.000
_cell.length_b   1.000
_cell.length_c   1.000
_cell.angle_alpha   90.00
_cell.angle_beta   90.00
_cell.angle_gamma   90.00
#
_symmetry.space_group_name_H-M   'P 1'
#
loop_
_entity.id
_entity.type
_entity.pdbx_description
1 polymer ?
#
loop_
_entity_poly.entity_id
_entity_poly.type
_entity_poly.pdbx_seq_one_letter_code
_entity_poly.pdbx_strand_id
1 'polypeptide(L)'
;MVSYAFKALFANKLKTFLIVLSLIFSIVSIFLISSISNGVISMYSTLLKSDGDIIVTQAKISDTFFSNVNINLIEQINNLKDIKDTSAMIVGASPVEKLPIIAVYGVTQNRFKNYTLTQGKYPSQNEVIIGKSIFEQLVNKNEIQIANKSFKISGVFKSEIGFENGGVVLNINDAGKIFNKSASMILVNTTLNADVENIIKEIKNLSEDIDVKSTQNFVDNYNQFKIIKTSSNVISFIAFSMGLLGIVSLMSITINQRKAEFGIKRALGIKTSKIVYSIMVESFLLGVFSFICAFIISNVTLYFVKNAKTLQGYVNGEISIELAFYIFVTSILMAIIGSIIPALNAAKTDPVELIQGNKI
;
A
#
# COMPACT_ATOMS: atom_id res chain seq x y z
N MET A 1 -3.64 -8.59 -39.73
CA MET A 1 -2.42 -8.32 -38.99
C MET A 1 -2.42 -8.96 -37.59
N VAL A 2 -3.46 -8.80 -36.78
CA VAL A 2 -3.54 -9.43 -35.43
C VAL A 2 -3.36 -10.96 -35.47
N SER A 3 -4.02 -11.67 -36.42
CA SER A 3 -3.88 -13.11 -36.59
C SER A 3 -2.44 -13.54 -36.94
N TYR A 4 -1.72 -12.70 -37.68
CA TYR A 4 -0.33 -12.94 -38.03
C TYR A 4 0.61 -12.72 -36.80
N ALA A 5 0.38 -11.65 -36.05
CA ALA A 5 1.10 -11.38 -34.81
C ALA A 5 0.93 -12.54 -33.80
N PHE A 6 -0.28 -13.06 -33.67
CA PHE A 6 -0.58 -14.21 -32.82
C PHE A 6 0.20 -15.48 -33.25
N LYS A 7 0.24 -15.79 -34.56
CA LYS A 7 1.02 -16.92 -35.08
C LYS A 7 2.53 -16.75 -34.87
N ALA A 8 3.04 -15.51 -34.98
CA ALA A 8 4.44 -15.20 -34.75
C ALA A 8 4.87 -15.43 -33.30
N LEU A 9 4.01 -15.08 -32.35
CA LEU A 9 4.25 -15.33 -30.92
C LEU A 9 4.34 -16.83 -30.59
N PHE A 10 3.50 -17.64 -31.21
CA PHE A 10 3.49 -19.10 -30.98
C PHE A 10 4.59 -19.87 -31.75
N ALA A 11 5.21 -19.24 -32.75
CA ALA A 11 6.32 -19.88 -33.52
C ALA A 11 7.58 -20.09 -32.66
N ASN A 12 7.84 -19.21 -31.66
CA ASN A 12 9.01 -19.30 -30.79
C ASN A 12 8.58 -19.32 -29.30
N LYS A 13 7.92 -20.38 -28.87
CA LYS A 13 7.28 -20.53 -27.56
C LYS A 13 8.18 -20.17 -26.37
N LEU A 14 9.44 -20.66 -26.35
CA LEU A 14 10.36 -20.43 -25.24
C LEU A 14 10.69 -18.93 -25.07
N LYS A 15 10.92 -18.21 -26.19
CA LYS A 15 11.23 -16.78 -26.13
C LYS A 15 10.05 -15.93 -25.73
N THR A 16 8.89 -16.20 -26.33
CA THR A 16 7.64 -15.56 -25.94
C THR A 16 7.38 -15.77 -24.45
N PHE A 17 7.59 -16.98 -23.94
CA PHE A 17 7.47 -17.28 -22.53
C PHE A 17 8.44 -16.45 -21.67
N LEU A 18 9.71 -16.32 -22.06
CA LEU A 18 10.68 -15.52 -21.31
C LEU A 18 10.34 -14.02 -21.31
N ILE A 19 9.86 -13.48 -22.44
CA ILE A 19 9.40 -12.08 -22.52
C ILE A 19 8.20 -11.86 -21.58
N VAL A 20 7.21 -12.73 -21.67
CA VAL A 20 6.00 -12.69 -20.83
C VAL A 20 6.38 -12.82 -19.36
N LEU A 21 7.27 -13.73 -19.02
CA LEU A 21 7.74 -13.95 -17.65
C LEU A 21 8.44 -12.71 -17.08
N SER A 22 9.34 -12.08 -17.86
CA SER A 22 10.02 -10.83 -17.47
C SER A 22 9.00 -9.70 -17.20
N LEU A 23 8.01 -9.56 -18.09
CA LEU A 23 6.92 -8.59 -17.89
C LEU A 23 6.09 -8.91 -16.65
N ILE A 24 5.70 -10.17 -16.46
CA ILE A 24 4.90 -10.59 -15.30
C ILE A 24 5.63 -10.24 -14.02
N PHE A 25 6.91 -10.57 -13.86
CA PHE A 25 7.64 -10.25 -12.64
C PHE A 25 7.65 -8.74 -12.34
N SER A 26 7.87 -7.91 -13.36
CA SER A 26 7.87 -6.45 -13.19
C SER A 26 6.49 -5.93 -12.82
N ILE A 27 5.44 -6.37 -13.51
CA ILE A 27 4.05 -5.92 -13.28
C ILE A 27 3.56 -6.40 -11.91
N VAL A 28 3.85 -7.65 -11.52
CA VAL A 28 3.52 -8.20 -10.19
C VAL A 28 4.20 -7.40 -9.10
N SER A 29 5.49 -7.05 -9.26
CA SER A 29 6.20 -6.21 -8.29
C SER A 29 5.55 -4.84 -8.10
N ILE A 30 5.12 -4.19 -9.20
CA ILE A 30 4.41 -2.92 -9.15
C ILE A 30 3.05 -3.08 -8.45
N PHE A 31 2.29 -4.13 -8.77
CA PHE A 31 1.02 -4.41 -8.11
C PHE A 31 1.18 -4.61 -6.60
N LEU A 32 2.10 -5.46 -6.20
CA LEU A 32 2.29 -5.80 -4.80
C LEU A 32 2.72 -4.59 -3.97
N ILE A 33 3.75 -3.86 -4.41
CA ILE A 33 4.25 -2.73 -3.64
C ILE A 33 3.22 -1.59 -3.56
N SER A 34 2.51 -1.30 -4.66
CA SER A 34 1.50 -0.25 -4.68
C SER A 34 0.26 -0.64 -3.85
N SER A 35 -0.22 -1.89 -3.96
CA SER A 35 -1.37 -2.37 -3.19
C SER A 35 -1.08 -2.42 -1.70
N ILE A 36 0.09 -2.92 -1.30
CA ILE A 36 0.48 -2.99 0.12
C ILE A 36 0.63 -1.58 0.68
N SER A 37 1.31 -0.68 -0.02
CA SER A 37 1.48 0.71 0.40
C SER A 37 0.14 1.44 0.57
N ASN A 38 -0.74 1.32 -0.42
CA ASN A 38 -2.07 1.93 -0.35
C ASN A 38 -2.91 1.28 0.75
N GLY A 39 -2.79 -0.03 0.96
CA GLY A 39 -3.49 -0.75 2.02
C GLY A 39 -3.09 -0.27 3.42
N VAL A 40 -1.79 -0.10 3.68
CA VAL A 40 -1.30 0.43 4.96
C VAL A 40 -1.82 1.86 5.21
N ILE A 41 -1.73 2.74 4.20
CA ILE A 41 -2.22 4.11 4.31
C ILE A 41 -3.74 4.13 4.53
N SER A 42 -4.49 3.33 3.79
CA SER A 42 -5.95 3.23 3.90
C SER A 42 -6.39 2.75 5.29
N MET A 43 -5.71 1.72 5.84
CA MET A 43 -6.01 1.20 7.17
C MET A 43 -5.87 2.29 8.24
N TYR A 44 -4.75 3.02 8.23
CA TYR A 44 -4.52 4.08 9.21
C TYR A 44 -5.45 5.29 9.01
N SER A 45 -5.71 5.64 7.74
CA SER A 45 -6.67 6.68 7.39
C SER A 45 -8.08 6.35 7.88
N THR A 46 -8.52 5.11 7.73
CA THR A 46 -9.84 4.64 8.17
C THR A 46 -9.96 4.73 9.70
N LEU A 47 -8.90 4.33 10.43
CA LEU A 47 -8.85 4.47 11.88
C LEU A 47 -9.06 5.92 12.32
N LEU A 48 -8.32 6.84 11.74
CA LEU A 48 -8.43 8.25 12.11
C LEU A 48 -9.80 8.85 11.75
N LYS A 49 -10.33 8.54 10.57
CA LYS A 49 -11.63 9.06 10.11
C LYS A 49 -12.83 8.51 10.86
N SER A 50 -12.74 7.27 11.36
CA SER A 50 -13.82 6.69 12.18
C SER A 50 -13.94 7.34 13.55
N ASP A 51 -12.88 7.97 14.01
CA ASP A 51 -12.77 8.48 15.38
C ASP A 51 -12.93 10.01 15.48
N GLY A 52 -12.90 10.76 14.36
CA GLY A 52 -13.10 12.20 14.41
C GLY A 52 -12.87 12.94 13.10
N ASP A 53 -13.49 14.13 13.01
CA ASP A 53 -13.35 15.06 11.88
C ASP A 53 -12.08 15.90 12.00
N ILE A 54 -11.64 16.16 13.25
CA ILE A 54 -10.48 16.96 13.59
C ILE A 54 -9.52 16.15 14.44
N ILE A 55 -8.24 16.27 14.15
CA ILE A 55 -7.15 15.69 14.92
C ILE A 55 -6.30 16.79 15.53
N VAL A 56 -6.00 16.64 16.83
CA VAL A 56 -5.10 17.52 17.59
C VAL A 56 -3.88 16.72 17.98
N THR A 57 -2.70 17.19 17.60
CA THR A 57 -1.39 16.59 17.93
C THR A 57 -0.48 17.64 18.54
N GLN A 58 0.64 17.23 19.09
CA GLN A 58 1.68 18.17 19.50
C GLN A 58 2.24 18.89 18.26
N ALA A 59 2.50 20.19 18.39
CA ALA A 59 3.12 20.99 17.33
C ALA A 59 4.56 20.56 17.05
N LYS A 60 5.01 20.78 15.81
CA LYS A 60 6.39 20.55 15.37
C LYS A 60 6.90 19.10 15.48
N ILE A 61 6.00 18.14 15.50
CA ILE A 61 6.35 16.71 15.45
C ILE A 61 6.12 16.15 14.04
N SER A 62 6.91 15.14 13.68
CA SER A 62 6.80 14.45 12.39
C SER A 62 5.93 13.20 12.45
N ASP A 63 5.71 12.64 13.64
CA ASP A 63 4.98 11.38 13.85
C ASP A 63 4.16 11.42 15.13
N THR A 64 2.92 10.96 15.05
CA THR A 64 2.00 10.83 16.18
C THR A 64 2.52 9.91 17.28
N PHE A 65 3.42 8.97 16.93
CA PHE A 65 4.09 8.13 17.93
C PHE A 65 4.91 8.94 18.93
N PHE A 66 5.49 10.07 18.52
CA PHE A 66 6.28 10.96 19.39
C PHE A 66 5.47 12.10 20.00
N SER A 67 4.21 12.24 19.59
CA SER A 67 3.32 13.29 20.10
C SER A 67 2.97 13.08 21.57
N ASN A 68 2.92 14.19 22.31
CA ASN A 68 2.45 14.23 23.69
C ASN A 68 1.59 15.47 23.92
N VAL A 69 0.27 15.31 23.74
CA VAL A 69 -0.73 16.36 23.91
C VAL A 69 -1.32 16.28 25.32
N ASN A 70 -1.52 17.42 25.97
CA ASN A 70 -2.16 17.45 27.28
C ASN A 70 -3.64 17.02 27.19
N ILE A 71 -3.99 15.93 27.86
CA ILE A 71 -5.36 15.39 27.85
C ILE A 71 -6.40 16.34 28.44
N ASN A 72 -6.00 17.27 29.31
CA ASN A 72 -6.92 18.26 29.91
C ASN A 72 -7.55 19.21 28.86
N LEU A 73 -6.96 19.30 27.66
CA LEU A 73 -7.56 20.03 26.54
C LEU A 73 -8.92 19.45 26.11
N ILE A 74 -9.21 18.19 26.41
CA ILE A 74 -10.50 17.56 26.11
C ILE A 74 -11.66 18.35 26.76
N GLU A 75 -11.52 18.76 28.01
CA GLU A 75 -12.56 19.53 28.71
C GLU A 75 -12.77 20.90 28.04
N GLN A 76 -11.70 21.57 27.64
CA GLN A 76 -11.78 22.86 26.96
C GLN A 76 -12.40 22.72 25.57
N ILE A 77 -12.03 21.68 24.81
CA ILE A 77 -12.57 21.40 23.48
C ILE A 77 -14.06 21.04 23.56
N ASN A 78 -14.47 20.24 24.54
CA ASN A 78 -15.88 19.87 24.74
C ASN A 78 -16.81 21.06 25.08
N ASN A 79 -16.24 22.14 25.56
CA ASN A 79 -16.99 23.38 25.86
C ASN A 79 -17.16 24.28 24.61
N LEU A 80 -16.51 23.98 23.51
CA LEU A 80 -16.68 24.69 22.24
C LEU A 80 -18.01 24.32 21.59
N LYS A 81 -18.55 25.28 20.82
CA LYS A 81 -19.79 25.06 20.06
C LYS A 81 -19.59 24.00 18.97
N ASP A 82 -20.66 23.26 18.67
CA ASP A 82 -20.73 22.29 17.60
C ASP A 82 -19.78 21.08 17.75
N ILE A 83 -19.26 20.83 18.94
CA ILE A 83 -18.56 19.60 19.29
C ILE A 83 -19.59 18.54 19.73
N LYS A 84 -19.49 17.35 19.12
CA LYS A 84 -20.35 16.21 19.45
C LYS A 84 -19.72 15.31 20.49
N ASP A 85 -18.43 14.98 20.33
CA ASP A 85 -17.70 14.05 21.18
C ASP A 85 -16.20 14.22 20.97
N THR A 86 -15.41 14.02 22.01
CA THR A 86 -13.95 14.00 21.92
C THR A 86 -13.41 12.74 22.54
N SER A 87 -12.35 12.20 21.94
CA SER A 87 -11.61 11.07 22.47
C SER A 87 -10.11 11.33 22.41
N ALA A 88 -9.37 10.69 23.29
CA ALA A 88 -7.90 10.72 23.19
C ALA A 88 -7.35 9.32 23.04
N MET A 89 -6.21 9.26 22.37
CA MET A 89 -5.49 8.02 22.13
C MET A 89 -3.99 8.20 22.39
N ILE A 90 -3.40 7.24 23.08
CA ILE A 90 -1.95 7.02 23.11
C ILE A 90 -1.63 5.91 22.12
N VAL A 91 -0.71 6.16 21.21
CA VAL A 91 -0.14 5.16 20.33
C VAL A 91 1.25 4.80 20.84
N GLY A 92 1.46 3.53 21.09
CA GLY A 92 2.72 2.98 21.56
C GLY A 92 3.01 1.63 20.94
N ALA A 93 4.18 1.10 21.21
CA ALA A 93 4.59 -0.23 20.81
C ALA A 93 5.39 -0.87 21.93
N SER A 94 5.20 -2.16 22.17
CA SER A 94 5.91 -2.91 23.21
C SER A 94 6.14 -4.34 22.76
N PRO A 95 7.28 -4.95 23.12
CA PRO A 95 7.44 -6.39 23.07
C PRO A 95 6.45 -7.03 24.06
N VAL A 96 5.89 -8.17 23.68
CA VAL A 96 4.96 -8.93 24.49
C VAL A 96 5.35 -10.39 24.47
N GLU A 97 5.77 -10.93 25.62
CA GLU A 97 6.22 -12.32 25.76
C GLU A 97 7.23 -12.75 24.67
N LYS A 98 6.86 -13.77 23.88
CA LYS A 98 7.65 -14.28 22.74
C LYS A 98 7.23 -13.67 21.40
N LEU A 99 6.29 -12.73 21.41
CA LEU A 99 5.81 -12.07 20.21
C LEU A 99 6.75 -10.94 19.79
N PRO A 100 6.76 -10.58 18.52
CA PRO A 100 7.43 -9.36 18.07
C PRO A 100 6.78 -8.12 18.71
N ILE A 101 7.40 -6.96 18.49
CA ILE A 101 6.81 -5.68 18.93
C ILE A 101 5.39 -5.55 18.37
N ILE A 102 4.41 -5.38 19.27
CA ILE A 102 3.03 -5.17 18.92
C ILE A 102 2.58 -3.74 19.20
N ALA A 103 1.53 -3.31 18.51
CA ALA A 103 0.89 -2.02 18.78
C ALA A 103 0.15 -2.05 20.11
N VAL A 104 0.28 -0.97 20.88
CA VAL A 104 -0.39 -0.76 22.17
C VAL A 104 -1.16 0.56 22.09
N TYR A 105 -2.48 0.48 22.23
CA TYR A 105 -3.37 1.64 22.19
C TYR A 105 -3.94 1.92 23.57
N GLY A 106 -3.63 3.10 24.12
CA GLY A 106 -4.32 3.63 25.30
C GLY A 106 -5.45 4.52 24.85
N VAL A 107 -6.71 4.26 25.27
CA VAL A 107 -7.86 5.03 24.78
C VAL A 107 -8.73 5.53 25.94
N THR A 108 -9.43 6.64 25.71
CA THR A 108 -10.46 7.15 26.64
C THR A 108 -11.68 6.22 26.64
N GLN A 109 -12.45 6.27 27.74
CA GLN A 109 -13.56 5.35 27.99
C GLN A 109 -14.61 5.34 26.87
N ASN A 110 -14.90 6.50 26.30
CA ASN A 110 -15.91 6.65 25.25
C ASN A 110 -15.49 5.99 23.91
N ARG A 111 -14.19 5.78 23.70
CA ARG A 111 -13.67 5.15 22.46
C ARG A 111 -13.76 3.62 22.49
N PHE A 112 -13.90 2.98 23.65
CA PHE A 112 -14.03 1.53 23.70
C PHE A 112 -15.21 0.99 22.88
N LYS A 113 -16.29 1.77 22.72
CA LYS A 113 -17.45 1.40 21.88
C LYS A 113 -17.10 1.12 20.40
N ASN A 114 -15.97 1.62 19.93
CA ASN A 114 -15.50 1.42 18.54
C ASN A 114 -14.88 0.02 18.34
N TYR A 115 -14.62 -0.73 19.42
CA TYR A 115 -14.10 -2.09 19.35
C TYR A 115 -15.22 -3.09 19.53
N THR A 116 -15.43 -3.96 18.52
CA THR A 116 -16.42 -5.03 18.61
C THR A 116 -15.84 -6.20 19.39
N LEU A 117 -16.33 -6.42 20.62
CA LEU A 117 -15.91 -7.56 21.43
C LEU A 117 -16.46 -8.86 20.86
N THR A 118 -15.58 -9.87 20.73
CA THR A 118 -15.96 -11.24 20.41
C THR A 118 -16.12 -12.10 21.66
N GLN A 119 -15.40 -11.73 22.74
CA GLN A 119 -15.44 -12.40 24.04
C GLN A 119 -15.13 -11.39 25.15
N GLY A 120 -15.68 -11.61 26.35
CA GLY A 120 -15.34 -10.84 27.55
C GLY A 120 -16.04 -9.48 27.66
N LYS A 121 -15.40 -8.53 28.31
CA LYS A 121 -15.90 -7.17 28.59
C LYS A 121 -14.83 -6.12 28.30
N TYR A 122 -15.24 -4.84 28.19
CA TYR A 122 -14.30 -3.73 28.06
C TYR A 122 -13.40 -3.62 29.31
N PRO A 123 -12.15 -3.16 29.13
CA PRO A 123 -11.15 -3.19 30.19
C PRO A 123 -11.42 -2.08 31.22
N SER A 124 -11.24 -2.44 32.47
CA SER A 124 -11.10 -1.52 33.59
C SER A 124 -9.63 -1.17 33.83
N GLN A 125 -9.29 -0.57 34.97
CA GLN A 125 -7.91 -0.28 35.33
C GLN A 125 -7.09 -1.60 35.49
N ASN A 126 -5.87 -1.63 34.96
CA ASN A 126 -5.01 -2.81 34.89
C ASN A 126 -5.61 -4.00 34.11
N GLU A 127 -6.61 -3.76 33.29
CA GLU A 127 -7.14 -4.74 32.35
C GLU A 127 -6.87 -4.30 30.89
N VAL A 128 -6.90 -5.27 29.98
CA VAL A 128 -6.63 -5.07 28.57
C VAL A 128 -7.58 -5.91 27.71
N ILE A 129 -8.02 -5.37 26.60
CA ILE A 129 -8.62 -6.15 25.51
C ILE A 129 -7.58 -6.40 24.43
N ILE A 130 -7.63 -7.56 23.82
CA ILE A 130 -6.62 -8.06 22.87
C ILE A 130 -7.27 -8.30 21.51
N GLY A 131 -6.58 -7.90 20.46
CA GLY A 131 -6.98 -8.26 19.10
C GLY A 131 -6.91 -9.77 18.89
N LYS A 132 -7.89 -10.30 18.16
CA LYS A 132 -8.04 -11.75 17.94
C LYS A 132 -6.76 -12.41 17.44
N SER A 133 -6.04 -11.76 16.52
CA SER A 133 -4.81 -12.30 15.93
C SER A 133 -3.69 -12.50 16.96
N ILE A 134 -3.59 -11.62 17.97
CA ILE A 134 -2.62 -11.76 19.06
C ILE A 134 -3.08 -12.81 20.05
N PHE A 135 -4.37 -12.80 20.42
CA PHE A 135 -4.91 -13.74 21.39
C PHE A 135 -4.70 -15.21 20.96
N GLU A 136 -4.79 -15.51 19.67
CA GLU A 136 -4.55 -16.86 19.14
C GLU A 136 -3.08 -17.31 19.28
N GLN A 137 -2.15 -16.37 19.39
CA GLN A 137 -0.69 -16.62 19.50
C GLN A 137 -0.18 -16.65 20.93
N LEU A 138 -0.95 -16.16 21.91
CA LEU A 138 -0.55 -16.15 23.32
C LEU A 138 -0.55 -17.55 23.94
N VAL A 139 0.47 -17.81 24.76
CA VAL A 139 0.56 -19.02 25.60
C VAL A 139 -0.37 -18.88 26.81
N ASN A 140 -0.27 -17.77 27.55
CA ASN A 140 -1.18 -17.45 28.65
C ASN A 140 -2.34 -16.58 28.14
N LYS A 141 -3.56 -17.09 28.28
CA LYS A 141 -4.78 -16.40 27.83
C LYS A 141 -5.48 -15.58 28.91
N ASN A 142 -4.94 -15.54 30.11
CA ASN A 142 -5.52 -14.79 31.23
C ASN A 142 -4.81 -13.46 31.47
N GLU A 143 -3.50 -13.42 31.27
CA GLU A 143 -2.67 -12.25 31.53
C GLU A 143 -1.66 -12.05 30.41
N ILE A 144 -1.28 -10.79 30.19
CA ILE A 144 -0.27 -10.38 29.20
C ILE A 144 0.69 -9.40 29.85
N GLN A 145 1.97 -9.55 29.57
CA GLN A 145 3.01 -8.62 30.04
C GLN A 145 3.32 -7.59 28.96
N ILE A 146 3.13 -6.31 29.26
CA ILE A 146 3.38 -5.16 28.38
C ILE A 146 4.39 -4.26 29.09
N ALA A 147 5.56 -4.03 28.48
CA ALA A 147 6.60 -3.16 29.05
C ALA A 147 6.89 -3.46 30.54
N ASN A 148 7.07 -4.72 30.91
CA ASN A 148 7.35 -5.20 32.27
C ASN A 148 6.21 -5.02 33.29
N LYS A 149 4.97 -4.73 32.84
CA LYS A 149 3.77 -4.72 33.67
C LYS A 149 2.81 -5.80 33.23
N SER A 150 2.24 -6.54 34.18
CA SER A 150 1.21 -7.55 33.91
C SER A 150 -0.18 -6.90 33.88
N PHE A 151 -0.97 -7.26 32.86
CA PHE A 151 -2.34 -6.82 32.67
C PHE A 151 -3.25 -8.05 32.50
N LYS A 152 -4.39 -8.03 33.17
CA LYS A 152 -5.40 -9.07 33.02
C LYS A 152 -6.12 -8.89 31.67
N ILE A 153 -6.28 -9.96 30.92
CA ILE A 153 -7.05 -9.98 29.69
C ILE A 153 -8.54 -10.03 30.05
N SER A 154 -9.25 -8.93 29.79
CA SER A 154 -10.70 -8.81 30.07
C SER A 154 -11.58 -9.19 28.88
N GLY A 155 -11.04 -9.11 27.66
CA GLY A 155 -11.80 -9.44 26.46
C GLY A 155 -10.93 -9.57 25.21
N VAL A 156 -11.55 -10.12 24.18
CA VAL A 156 -10.99 -10.26 22.85
C VAL A 156 -11.86 -9.48 21.89
N PHE A 157 -11.24 -8.66 21.05
CA PHE A 157 -11.97 -7.86 20.06
C PHE A 157 -11.57 -8.23 18.63
N LYS A 158 -12.44 -7.89 17.71
CA LYS A 158 -12.18 -7.87 16.28
C LYS A 158 -12.34 -6.42 15.80
N SER A 159 -11.35 -5.90 15.11
CA SER A 159 -11.44 -4.64 14.39
C SER A 159 -11.40 -4.90 12.89
N GLU A 160 -12.08 -4.07 12.14
CA GLU A 160 -11.93 -4.02 10.67
C GLU A 160 -10.60 -3.41 10.27
N ILE A 161 -9.95 -2.71 11.21
CA ILE A 161 -8.64 -2.11 11.06
C ILE A 161 -7.59 -3.13 11.44
N GLY A 162 -6.86 -3.60 10.45
CA GLY A 162 -6.00 -4.78 10.58
C GLY A 162 -4.94 -4.69 11.67
N PHE A 163 -4.24 -3.55 11.86
CA PHE A 163 -3.22 -3.49 12.92
C PHE A 163 -3.80 -3.33 14.32
N GLU A 164 -5.06 -2.96 14.49
CA GLU A 164 -5.71 -3.09 15.79
C GLU A 164 -5.92 -4.55 16.17
N ASN A 165 -6.28 -5.43 15.20
CA ASN A 165 -6.36 -6.87 15.44
C ASN A 165 -5.02 -7.51 15.84
N GLY A 166 -3.91 -6.90 15.42
CA GLY A 166 -2.54 -7.27 15.79
C GLY A 166 -2.02 -6.53 17.03
N GLY A 167 -2.87 -5.85 17.78
CA GLY A 167 -2.50 -5.04 18.93
C GLY A 167 -3.31 -5.32 20.19
N VAL A 168 -3.06 -4.49 21.17
CA VAL A 168 -3.78 -4.50 22.46
C VAL A 168 -4.30 -3.11 22.76
N VAL A 169 -5.45 -3.04 23.46
CA VAL A 169 -6.09 -1.79 23.84
C VAL A 169 -6.36 -1.78 25.34
N LEU A 170 -5.95 -0.70 25.98
CA LEU A 170 -6.10 -0.50 27.43
C LEU A 170 -6.57 0.92 27.74
N ASN A 171 -6.87 1.15 29.01
CA ASN A 171 -7.25 2.48 29.45
C ASN A 171 -6.11 3.48 29.24
N ILE A 172 -6.43 4.71 28.81
CA ILE A 172 -5.45 5.76 28.52
C ILE A 172 -4.54 6.07 29.71
N ASN A 173 -5.05 6.00 30.94
CA ASN A 173 -4.27 6.25 32.15
C ASN A 173 -3.19 5.17 32.38
N ASP A 174 -3.50 3.91 32.07
CA ASP A 174 -2.54 2.81 32.19
C ASP A 174 -1.49 2.89 31.08
N ALA A 175 -1.91 3.22 29.85
CA ALA A 175 -0.97 3.47 28.75
C ALA A 175 -0.07 4.68 29.04
N GLY A 176 -0.63 5.76 29.63
CA GLY A 176 0.12 6.94 30.04
C GLY A 176 1.26 6.60 31.01
N LYS A 177 1.01 5.71 31.98
CA LYS A 177 2.05 5.23 32.91
C LYS A 177 3.11 4.37 32.23
N ILE A 178 2.76 3.62 31.17
CA ILE A 178 3.70 2.79 30.43
C ILE A 178 4.61 3.66 29.55
N PHE A 179 4.04 4.59 28.81
CA PHE A 179 4.75 5.35 27.80
C PHE A 179 5.19 6.74 28.25
N ASN A 180 4.88 7.13 29.49
CA ASN A 180 5.13 8.46 30.04
C ASN A 180 4.56 9.59 29.16
N LYS A 181 3.28 9.43 28.77
CA LYS A 181 2.56 10.36 27.88
C LYS A 181 1.18 10.67 28.43
N SER A 182 0.69 11.87 28.11
CA SER A 182 -0.70 12.27 28.39
C SER A 182 -1.64 11.75 27.29
N ALA A 183 -1.39 12.12 26.04
CA ALA A 183 -2.05 11.58 24.86
C ALA A 183 -1.14 11.74 23.63
N SER A 184 -1.19 10.82 22.69
CA SER A 184 -0.54 10.99 21.39
C SER A 184 -1.35 11.90 20.48
N MET A 185 -2.67 11.83 20.58
CA MET A 185 -3.60 12.67 19.83
C MET A 185 -4.95 12.78 20.53
N ILE A 186 -5.67 13.87 20.24
CA ILE A 186 -7.07 14.04 20.58
C ILE A 186 -7.85 14.06 19.26
N LEU A 187 -8.92 13.29 19.20
CA LEU A 187 -9.82 13.17 18.06
C LEU A 187 -11.15 13.80 18.42
N VAL A 188 -11.62 14.70 17.56
CA VAL A 188 -12.79 15.52 17.80
C VAL A 188 -13.84 15.23 16.73
N ASN A 189 -15.01 14.78 17.15
CA ASN A 189 -16.18 14.64 16.30
C ASN A 189 -17.00 15.92 16.38
N THR A 190 -17.39 16.45 15.24
CA THR A 190 -18.23 17.65 15.13
C THR A 190 -19.70 17.29 14.85
N THR A 191 -20.60 18.24 14.97
CA THR A 191 -21.98 18.08 14.55
C THR A 191 -22.10 18.17 13.03
N LEU A 192 -23.20 17.64 12.44
CA LEU A 192 -23.37 17.48 11.00
C LEU A 192 -23.26 18.77 10.16
N ASN A 193 -23.47 19.95 10.74
CA ASN A 193 -23.44 21.23 10.03
C ASN A 193 -22.38 22.18 10.64
N ALA A 194 -21.39 21.64 11.32
CA ALA A 194 -20.34 22.42 11.95
C ALA A 194 -19.40 23.06 10.94
N ASP A 195 -18.99 24.28 11.19
CA ASP A 195 -17.87 24.91 10.48
C ASP A 195 -16.53 24.38 11.04
N VAL A 196 -16.07 23.28 10.45
CA VAL A 196 -14.84 22.59 10.86
C VAL A 196 -13.62 23.51 10.82
N GLU A 197 -13.54 24.42 9.84
CA GLU A 197 -12.39 25.34 9.74
C GLU A 197 -12.38 26.38 10.88
N ASN A 198 -13.55 26.86 11.29
CA ASN A 198 -13.65 27.76 12.43
C ASN A 198 -13.29 27.04 13.74
N ILE A 199 -13.82 25.82 13.94
CA ILE A 199 -13.49 25.00 15.12
C ILE A 199 -12.00 24.70 15.20
N ILE A 200 -11.34 24.39 14.09
CA ILE A 200 -9.88 24.21 14.03
C ILE A 200 -9.15 25.46 14.56
N LYS A 201 -9.59 26.65 14.16
CA LYS A 201 -8.99 27.92 14.63
C LYS A 201 -9.22 28.13 16.13
N GLU A 202 -10.43 27.85 16.62
CA GLU A 202 -10.77 27.95 18.04
C GLU A 202 -9.93 26.99 18.89
N ILE A 203 -9.81 25.72 18.49
CA ILE A 203 -8.98 24.75 19.19
C ILE A 203 -7.51 25.15 19.17
N LYS A 204 -7.00 25.65 18.02
CA LYS A 204 -5.62 26.08 17.89
C LYS A 204 -5.27 27.24 18.82
N ASN A 205 -6.22 28.10 19.14
CA ASN A 205 -6.03 29.20 20.07
C ASN A 205 -5.97 28.76 21.56
N LEU A 206 -6.31 27.50 21.87
CA LEU A 206 -6.24 27.00 23.25
C LEU A 206 -4.79 26.77 23.72
N SER A 207 -3.86 26.52 22.82
CA SER A 207 -2.45 26.31 23.16
C SER A 207 -1.54 26.51 21.94
N GLU A 208 -0.36 27.06 22.17
CA GLU A 208 0.69 27.19 21.13
C GLU A 208 1.44 25.88 20.84
N ASP A 209 1.34 24.90 21.75
CA ASP A 209 2.05 23.63 21.66
C ASP A 209 1.30 22.57 20.86
N ILE A 210 0.15 22.89 20.28
CA ILE A 210 -0.66 21.96 19.50
C ILE A 210 -0.72 22.32 18.02
N ASP A 211 -0.82 21.28 17.18
CA ASP A 211 -1.17 21.37 15.77
C ASP A 211 -2.57 20.76 15.56
N VAL A 212 -3.45 21.51 14.90
CA VAL A 212 -4.85 21.15 14.71
C VAL A 212 -5.17 21.14 13.24
N LYS A 213 -5.66 20.01 12.75
CA LYS A 213 -6.01 19.80 11.34
C LYS A 213 -7.31 19.04 11.20
N SER A 214 -8.01 19.21 10.08
CA SER A 214 -9.02 18.23 9.72
C SER A 214 -8.34 16.86 9.52
N THR A 215 -9.03 15.78 9.87
CA THR A 215 -8.50 14.42 9.74
C THR A 215 -8.12 14.12 8.29
N GLN A 216 -8.90 14.61 7.31
CA GLN A 216 -8.56 14.48 5.90
C GLN A 216 -7.24 15.17 5.57
N ASN A 217 -7.06 16.44 5.98
CA ASN A 217 -5.82 17.19 5.72
C ASN A 217 -4.62 16.56 6.45
N PHE A 218 -4.82 16.04 7.65
CA PHE A 218 -3.78 15.33 8.37
C PHE A 218 -3.31 14.08 7.60
N VAL A 219 -4.25 13.23 7.14
CA VAL A 219 -3.94 12.03 6.36
C VAL A 219 -3.21 12.36 5.06
N ASP A 220 -3.69 13.37 4.33
CA ASP A 220 -3.11 13.76 3.04
C ASP A 220 -1.68 14.33 3.17
N ASN A 221 -1.37 14.91 4.33
CA ASN A 221 -0.09 15.57 4.59
C ASN A 221 0.82 14.84 5.59
N TYR A 222 0.42 13.68 6.10
CA TYR A 222 1.21 12.95 7.07
C TYR A 222 2.52 12.45 6.47
N ASN A 223 3.64 12.85 7.06
CA ASN A 223 4.96 12.59 6.50
C ASN A 223 5.27 11.11 6.30
N GLN A 224 4.81 10.23 7.21
CA GLN A 224 5.01 8.80 7.09
C GLN A 224 4.33 8.24 5.84
N PHE A 225 3.11 8.72 5.51
CA PHE A 225 2.41 8.31 4.30
C PHE A 225 3.10 8.82 3.04
N LYS A 226 3.64 10.04 3.08
CA LYS A 226 4.46 10.57 1.97
C LYS A 226 5.70 9.73 1.74
N ILE A 227 6.39 9.30 2.81
CA ILE A 227 7.56 8.43 2.72
C ILE A 227 7.16 7.07 2.13
N ILE A 228 6.11 6.43 2.64
CA ILE A 228 5.62 5.14 2.12
C ILE A 228 5.26 5.25 0.64
N LYS A 229 4.50 6.27 0.25
CA LYS A 229 4.09 6.50 -1.13
C LYS A 229 5.28 6.79 -2.06
N THR A 230 6.21 7.62 -1.61
CA THR A 230 7.43 7.93 -2.37
C THR A 230 8.30 6.70 -2.55
N SER A 231 8.52 5.92 -1.49
CA SER A 231 9.28 4.67 -1.55
C SER A 231 8.61 3.66 -2.49
N SER A 232 7.29 3.53 -2.42
CA SER A 232 6.52 2.69 -3.34
C SER A 232 6.69 3.12 -4.80
N ASN A 233 6.63 4.42 -5.08
CA ASN A 233 6.83 4.95 -6.42
C ASN A 233 8.25 4.71 -6.94
N VAL A 234 9.27 4.88 -6.10
CA VAL A 234 10.68 4.61 -6.47
C VAL A 234 10.87 3.13 -6.80
N ILE A 235 10.37 2.23 -5.94
CA ILE A 235 10.47 0.78 -6.18
C ILE A 235 9.69 0.38 -7.44
N SER A 236 8.51 0.95 -7.66
CA SER A 236 7.71 0.73 -8.87
C SER A 236 8.44 1.21 -10.13
N PHE A 237 9.13 2.35 -10.06
CA PHE A 237 9.95 2.87 -11.16
C PHE A 237 11.14 1.95 -11.46
N ILE A 238 11.80 1.41 -10.42
CA ILE A 238 12.88 0.43 -10.59
C ILE A 238 12.33 -0.83 -11.26
N ALA A 239 11.20 -1.37 -10.78
CA ALA A 239 10.56 -2.55 -11.37
C ALA A 239 10.16 -2.31 -12.84
N PHE A 240 9.60 -1.13 -13.15
CA PHE A 240 9.30 -0.72 -14.53
C PHE A 240 10.57 -0.72 -15.41
N SER A 241 11.65 -0.11 -14.92
CA SER A 241 12.92 -0.01 -15.65
C SER A 241 13.53 -1.40 -15.90
N MET A 242 13.47 -2.29 -14.91
CA MET A 242 13.95 -3.68 -15.08
C MET A 242 13.12 -4.45 -16.11
N GLY A 243 11.81 -4.30 -16.11
CA GLY A 243 10.93 -4.90 -17.12
C GLY A 243 11.21 -4.36 -18.51
N LEU A 244 11.42 -3.05 -18.62
CA LEU A 244 11.75 -2.40 -19.88
C LEU A 244 13.09 -2.91 -20.46
N LEU A 245 14.13 -3.02 -19.63
CA LEU A 245 15.41 -3.60 -20.03
C LEU A 245 15.27 -5.08 -20.46
N GLY A 246 14.46 -5.85 -19.73
CA GLY A 246 14.16 -7.24 -20.07
C GLY A 246 13.51 -7.37 -21.45
N ILE A 247 12.51 -6.53 -21.75
CA ILE A 247 11.85 -6.52 -23.06
C ILE A 247 12.83 -6.09 -24.15
N VAL A 248 13.57 -5.00 -23.98
CA VAL A 248 14.54 -4.51 -24.97
C VAL A 248 15.50 -5.62 -25.34
N SER A 249 16.08 -6.33 -24.36
CA SER A 249 17.03 -7.41 -24.57
C SER A 249 16.42 -8.60 -25.31
N LEU A 250 15.26 -9.09 -24.81
CA LEU A 250 14.62 -10.28 -25.39
C LEU A 250 14.01 -10.00 -26.76
N MET A 251 13.43 -8.82 -26.97
CA MET A 251 12.92 -8.40 -28.28
C MET A 251 14.06 -8.19 -29.28
N SER A 252 15.22 -7.65 -28.86
CA SER A 252 16.39 -7.54 -29.72
C SER A 252 16.84 -8.91 -30.22
N ILE A 253 16.92 -9.91 -29.34
CA ILE A 253 17.25 -11.29 -29.71
C ILE A 253 16.22 -11.86 -30.71
N THR A 254 14.93 -11.69 -30.40
CA THR A 254 13.83 -12.22 -31.20
C THR A 254 13.80 -11.60 -32.60
N ILE A 255 13.99 -10.29 -32.68
CA ILE A 255 14.02 -9.53 -33.93
C ILE A 255 15.25 -9.90 -34.75
N ASN A 256 16.44 -10.03 -34.12
CA ASN A 256 17.66 -10.44 -34.82
C ASN A 256 17.54 -11.81 -35.50
N GLN A 257 16.81 -12.74 -34.88
CA GLN A 257 16.58 -14.07 -35.48
C GLN A 257 15.57 -14.05 -36.64
N ARG A 258 14.74 -13.01 -36.72
CA ARG A 258 13.76 -12.81 -37.79
C ARG A 258 14.25 -11.82 -38.86
N LYS A 259 15.53 -11.42 -38.83
CA LYS A 259 16.10 -10.45 -39.77
C LYS A 259 15.88 -10.87 -41.23
N ALA A 260 16.13 -12.14 -41.56
CA ALA A 260 15.93 -12.67 -42.92
C ALA A 260 14.45 -12.53 -43.37
N GLU A 261 13.51 -12.84 -42.50
CA GLU A 261 12.07 -12.66 -42.77
C GLU A 261 11.75 -11.20 -43.09
N PHE A 262 12.30 -10.26 -42.33
CA PHE A 262 12.08 -8.82 -42.56
C PHE A 262 12.78 -8.33 -43.85
N GLY A 263 13.96 -8.87 -44.15
CA GLY A 263 14.68 -8.61 -45.41
C GLY A 263 13.86 -9.02 -46.64
N ILE A 264 13.31 -10.24 -46.63
CA ILE A 264 12.45 -10.75 -47.69
C ILE A 264 11.20 -9.87 -47.86
N LYS A 265 10.54 -9.51 -46.75
CA LYS A 265 9.36 -8.62 -46.77
C LYS A 265 9.67 -7.25 -47.40
N ARG A 266 10.86 -6.70 -47.11
CA ARG A 266 11.30 -5.43 -47.70
C ARG A 266 11.62 -5.57 -49.19
N ALA A 267 12.29 -6.67 -49.60
CA ALA A 267 12.55 -6.97 -50.99
C ALA A 267 11.25 -7.10 -51.82
N LEU A 268 10.19 -7.58 -51.20
CA LEU A 268 8.82 -7.63 -51.80
C LEU A 268 8.09 -6.28 -51.75
N GLY A 269 8.73 -5.16 -51.37
CA GLY A 269 8.17 -3.82 -51.41
C GLY A 269 7.34 -3.44 -50.14
N ILE A 270 7.35 -4.23 -49.07
CA ILE A 270 6.66 -3.89 -47.80
C ILE A 270 7.39 -2.73 -47.15
N LYS A 271 6.68 -1.64 -46.91
CA LYS A 271 7.23 -0.44 -46.22
C LYS A 271 7.74 -0.77 -44.81
N THR A 272 8.86 -0.18 -44.43
CA THR A 272 9.50 -0.29 -43.09
C THR A 272 8.49 -0.02 -41.99
N SER A 273 7.61 1.01 -42.12
CA SER A 273 6.59 1.36 -41.13
C SER A 273 5.60 0.22 -40.87
N LYS A 274 5.28 -0.62 -41.87
CA LYS A 274 4.39 -1.77 -41.68
C LYS A 274 5.06 -2.88 -40.86
N ILE A 275 6.38 -3.05 -40.98
CA ILE A 275 7.18 -4.02 -40.19
C ILE A 275 7.19 -3.55 -38.73
N VAL A 276 7.55 -2.28 -38.48
CA VAL A 276 7.56 -1.69 -37.13
C VAL A 276 6.17 -1.81 -36.51
N TYR A 277 5.12 -1.45 -37.23
CA TYR A 277 3.74 -1.58 -36.75
C TYR A 277 3.37 -3.03 -36.36
N SER A 278 3.80 -4.01 -37.18
CA SER A 278 3.58 -5.44 -36.85
C SER A 278 4.24 -5.84 -35.53
N ILE A 279 5.50 -5.40 -35.30
CA ILE A 279 6.22 -5.67 -34.06
C ILE A 279 5.53 -4.97 -32.87
N MET A 280 5.03 -3.75 -33.05
CA MET A 280 4.31 -3.03 -31.99
C MET A 280 2.99 -3.73 -31.64
N VAL A 281 2.25 -4.29 -32.62
CA VAL A 281 1.05 -5.09 -32.34
C VAL A 281 1.42 -6.37 -31.57
N GLU A 282 2.53 -7.05 -31.95
CA GLU A 282 3.01 -8.20 -31.19
C GLU A 282 3.31 -7.82 -29.73
N SER A 283 4.01 -6.69 -29.50
CA SER A 283 4.35 -6.21 -28.17
C SER A 283 3.13 -5.77 -27.36
N PHE A 284 2.17 -5.13 -27.98
CA PHE A 284 0.89 -4.79 -27.37
C PHE A 284 0.16 -6.04 -26.84
N LEU A 285 0.09 -7.10 -27.65
CA LEU A 285 -0.53 -8.37 -27.23
C LEU A 285 0.24 -9.01 -26.08
N LEU A 286 1.58 -8.95 -26.09
CA LEU A 286 2.40 -9.43 -24.99
C LEU A 286 2.13 -8.63 -23.71
N GLY A 287 2.04 -7.32 -23.79
CA GLY A 287 1.70 -6.45 -22.65
C GLY A 287 0.34 -6.77 -22.04
N VAL A 288 -0.69 -6.92 -22.88
CA VAL A 288 -2.05 -7.28 -22.44
C VAL A 288 -2.06 -8.67 -21.79
N PHE A 289 -1.44 -9.67 -22.40
CA PHE A 289 -1.40 -11.02 -21.86
C PHE A 289 -0.62 -11.08 -20.55
N SER A 290 0.53 -10.40 -20.47
CA SER A 290 1.33 -10.33 -19.25
C SER A 290 0.59 -9.60 -18.13
N PHE A 291 -0.16 -8.56 -18.44
CA PHE A 291 -1.01 -7.89 -17.46
C PHE A 291 -2.07 -8.82 -16.86
N ILE A 292 -2.79 -9.58 -17.70
CA ILE A 292 -3.82 -10.51 -17.22
C ILE A 292 -3.21 -11.56 -16.28
N CYS A 293 -2.08 -12.17 -16.68
CA CYS A 293 -1.37 -13.14 -15.84
C CYS A 293 -0.87 -12.49 -14.54
N ALA A 294 -0.27 -11.32 -14.61
CA ALA A 294 0.23 -10.59 -13.45
C ALA A 294 -0.88 -10.17 -12.51
N PHE A 295 -2.01 -9.74 -13.01
CA PHE A 295 -3.20 -9.39 -12.21
C PHE A 295 -3.70 -10.60 -11.40
N ILE A 296 -3.82 -11.76 -12.03
CA ILE A 296 -4.23 -13.00 -11.36
C ILE A 296 -3.20 -13.39 -10.28
N ILE A 297 -1.91 -13.41 -10.63
CA ILE A 297 -0.83 -13.77 -9.70
C ILE A 297 -0.79 -12.81 -8.52
N SER A 298 -0.92 -11.52 -8.77
CA SER A 298 -0.90 -10.50 -7.70
C SER A 298 -2.07 -10.65 -6.74
N ASN A 299 -3.29 -10.91 -7.22
CA ASN A 299 -4.45 -11.16 -6.35
C ASN A 299 -4.24 -12.42 -5.49
N VAL A 300 -3.74 -13.50 -6.09
CA VAL A 300 -3.44 -14.75 -5.37
C VAL A 300 -2.36 -14.50 -4.31
N THR A 301 -1.30 -13.80 -4.66
CA THR A 301 -0.21 -13.47 -3.72
C THR A 301 -0.72 -12.60 -2.58
N LEU A 302 -1.49 -11.55 -2.85
CA LEU A 302 -2.07 -10.69 -1.82
C LEU A 302 -3.02 -11.46 -0.90
N TYR A 303 -3.79 -12.40 -1.44
CA TYR A 303 -4.64 -13.28 -0.64
C TYR A 303 -3.81 -14.12 0.36
N PHE A 304 -2.71 -14.72 -0.07
CA PHE A 304 -1.83 -15.47 0.82
C PHE A 304 -1.13 -14.57 1.85
N VAL A 305 -0.64 -13.40 1.44
CA VAL A 305 0.01 -12.43 2.34
C VAL A 305 -0.96 -11.95 3.42
N LYS A 306 -2.20 -11.59 3.04
CA LYS A 306 -3.25 -11.13 3.96
C LYS A 306 -3.63 -12.20 5.00
N ASN A 307 -3.60 -13.48 4.62
CA ASN A 307 -3.98 -14.59 5.49
C ASN A 307 -2.79 -15.26 6.20
N ALA A 308 -1.56 -14.82 5.94
CA ALA A 308 -0.39 -15.34 6.62
C ALA A 308 -0.40 -14.95 8.11
N LYS A 309 -0.31 -15.92 9.02
CA LYS A 309 -0.42 -15.70 10.48
C LYS A 309 0.53 -14.62 11.01
N THR A 310 1.73 -14.53 10.46
CA THR A 310 2.77 -13.55 10.85
C THR A 310 2.49 -12.14 10.35
N LEU A 311 1.70 -11.96 9.29
CA LEU A 311 1.40 -10.68 8.65
C LEU A 311 -0.06 -10.25 8.83
N GLN A 312 -0.85 -11.12 9.43
CA GLN A 312 -2.28 -10.88 9.64
C GLN A 312 -2.47 -9.63 10.51
N GLY A 313 -3.21 -8.67 9.99
CA GLY A 313 -3.44 -7.40 10.64
C GLY A 313 -2.44 -6.28 10.29
N TYR A 314 -1.28 -6.59 9.72
CA TYR A 314 -0.28 -5.58 9.34
C TYR A 314 -0.30 -5.24 7.84
N VAL A 315 -0.76 -6.16 7.01
CA VAL A 315 -0.80 -5.99 5.56
C VAL A 315 -2.22 -6.17 5.05
N ASN A 316 -2.79 -5.12 4.51
CA ASN A 316 -4.11 -5.14 3.88
C ASN A 316 -4.00 -4.53 2.49
N GLY A 317 -3.42 -5.29 1.55
CA GLY A 317 -3.33 -4.87 0.16
C GLY A 317 -4.57 -5.28 -0.61
N GLU A 318 -5.20 -4.32 -1.27
CA GLU A 318 -6.28 -4.57 -2.23
C GLU A 318 -5.96 -3.86 -3.54
N ILE A 319 -6.30 -4.50 -4.65
CA ILE A 319 -6.12 -3.91 -5.98
C ILE A 319 -7.40 -3.16 -6.32
N SER A 320 -7.38 -1.83 -6.19
CA SER A 320 -8.48 -1.00 -6.65
C SER A 320 -8.57 -1.01 -8.18
N ILE A 321 -9.76 -0.71 -8.72
CA ILE A 321 -9.99 -0.61 -10.17
C ILE A 321 -9.08 0.47 -10.78
N GLU A 322 -8.90 1.58 -10.07
CA GLU A 322 -8.02 2.67 -10.52
C GLU A 322 -6.56 2.22 -10.62
N LEU A 323 -6.05 1.49 -9.61
CA LEU A 323 -4.71 0.94 -9.62
C LEU A 323 -4.55 -0.09 -10.75
N ALA A 324 -5.53 -0.97 -10.93
CA ALA A 324 -5.51 -1.96 -12.01
C ALA A 324 -5.46 -1.29 -13.38
N PHE A 325 -6.26 -0.23 -13.62
CA PHE A 325 -6.24 0.52 -14.86
C PHE A 325 -4.90 1.26 -15.08
N TYR A 326 -4.36 1.89 -14.05
CA TYR A 326 -3.05 2.55 -14.12
C TYR A 326 -1.94 1.55 -14.51
N ILE A 327 -1.90 0.38 -13.88
CA ILE A 327 -0.91 -0.66 -14.16
C ILE A 327 -1.15 -1.30 -15.53
N PHE A 328 -2.40 -1.42 -15.99
CA PHE A 328 -2.73 -1.86 -17.35
C PHE A 328 -2.09 -0.95 -18.40
N VAL A 329 -2.29 0.35 -18.28
CA VAL A 329 -1.68 1.33 -19.19
C VAL A 329 -0.15 1.27 -19.12
N THR A 330 0.39 1.19 -17.90
CA THR A 330 1.84 1.09 -17.67
C THR A 330 2.44 -0.17 -18.31
N SER A 331 1.76 -1.33 -18.23
CA SER A 331 2.22 -2.58 -18.84
C SER A 331 2.28 -2.51 -20.35
N ILE A 332 1.28 -1.88 -20.98
CA ILE A 332 1.25 -1.66 -22.41
C ILE A 332 2.36 -0.70 -22.84
N LEU A 333 2.52 0.40 -22.11
CA LEU A 333 3.60 1.37 -22.39
C LEU A 333 4.98 0.70 -22.27
N MET A 334 5.20 -0.10 -21.23
CA MET A 334 6.45 -0.85 -21.05
C MET A 334 6.72 -1.77 -22.24
N ALA A 335 5.72 -2.53 -22.69
CA ALA A 335 5.85 -3.45 -23.81
C ALA A 335 6.15 -2.72 -25.13
N ILE A 336 5.45 -1.63 -25.41
CA ILE A 336 5.62 -0.84 -26.63
C ILE A 336 6.98 -0.12 -26.62
N ILE A 337 7.30 0.63 -25.57
CA ILE A 337 8.55 1.41 -25.48
C ILE A 337 9.76 0.47 -25.56
N GLY A 338 9.73 -0.65 -24.85
CA GLY A 338 10.82 -1.63 -24.87
C GLY A 338 11.03 -2.30 -26.21
N SER A 339 10.01 -2.35 -27.07
CA SER A 339 10.12 -2.93 -28.42
C SER A 339 10.46 -1.91 -29.52
N ILE A 340 10.27 -0.60 -29.29
CA ILE A 340 10.52 0.45 -30.29
C ILE A 340 11.97 0.42 -30.78
N ILE A 341 12.93 0.43 -29.88
CA ILE A 341 14.36 0.50 -30.23
C ILE A 341 14.79 -0.71 -31.07
N PRO A 342 14.52 -1.96 -30.67
CA PRO A 342 14.83 -3.12 -31.49
C PRO A 342 14.10 -3.14 -32.85
N ALA A 343 12.81 -2.70 -32.86
CA ALA A 343 12.01 -2.65 -34.08
C ALA A 343 12.55 -1.63 -35.09
N LEU A 344 12.94 -0.45 -34.64
CA LEU A 344 13.53 0.58 -35.51
C LEU A 344 14.90 0.16 -36.06
N ASN A 345 15.73 -0.48 -35.25
CA ASN A 345 17.01 -0.98 -35.68
C ASN A 345 16.86 -2.05 -36.78
N ALA A 346 15.98 -3.02 -36.59
CA ALA A 346 15.70 -4.02 -37.63
C ALA A 346 15.11 -3.43 -38.90
N ALA A 347 14.29 -2.40 -38.77
CA ALA A 347 13.65 -1.79 -39.92
C ALA A 347 14.57 -0.89 -40.76
N LYS A 348 15.64 -0.35 -40.19
CA LYS A 348 16.63 0.50 -40.88
C LYS A 348 17.75 -0.26 -41.55
N THR A 349 18.01 -1.52 -41.20
CA THR A 349 19.08 -2.34 -41.77
C THR A 349 18.83 -2.63 -43.25
N ASP A 350 19.87 -2.65 -44.09
CA ASP A 350 19.78 -2.92 -45.53
C ASP A 350 19.15 -4.30 -45.78
N PRO A 351 18.20 -4.43 -46.73
CA PRO A 351 17.63 -5.74 -47.08
C PRO A 351 18.63 -6.79 -47.47
N VAL A 352 19.73 -6.40 -48.14
CA VAL A 352 20.78 -7.32 -48.54
C VAL A 352 21.54 -7.87 -47.33
N GLU A 353 21.93 -7.01 -46.38
CA GLU A 353 22.54 -7.43 -45.10
C GLU A 353 21.61 -8.30 -44.25
N LEU A 354 20.29 -8.02 -44.30
CA LEU A 354 19.30 -8.81 -43.59
C LEU A 354 19.16 -10.24 -44.12
N ILE A 355 19.34 -10.44 -45.45
CA ILE A 355 19.20 -11.75 -46.11
C ILE A 355 20.51 -12.55 -46.02
N GLN A 356 21.63 -11.90 -46.24
CA GLN A 356 22.95 -12.61 -46.32
C GLN A 356 23.46 -13.01 -44.92
N GLY A 357 22.95 -12.40 -43.82
CA GLY A 357 23.55 -12.55 -42.51
C GLY A 357 25.00 -12.07 -42.49
N ASN A 358 25.50 -11.54 -41.41
CA ASN A 358 26.93 -11.25 -41.30
C ASN A 358 27.73 -12.57 -41.53
N LYS A 359 28.24 -12.77 -42.74
CA LYS A 359 29.36 -13.69 -42.93
C LYS A 359 30.57 -12.99 -42.32
N ILE A 360 30.85 -13.24 -41.05
CA ILE A 360 32.18 -13.11 -40.44
C ILE A 360 32.64 -14.51 -40.13
#